data_e1ed315c125dfbf10084a1f23e851d1b
#
_entry.id   e1ed315c125dfbf10084a1f23e851d1b
#
_cell.length_a   1.000
_cell.length_b   1.000
_cell.length_c   1.000
_cell.angle_alpha   90.00
_cell.angle_beta   90.00
_cell.angle_gamma   90.00
#
_symmetry.space_group_name_H-M   'P 1'
#
loop_
_entity.id
_entity.type
_entity.pdbx_description
1 polymer ?
#
loop_
_entity_poly.entity_id
_entity_poly.type
_entity_poly.pdbx_seq_one_letter_code
_entity_poly.pdbx_strand_id
1 'polypeptide(L)'
;TAEIIKISIGSAYPNPEDDESSLEIKGRDLVGGIPKTLEISSKEIREAINEPVNAIVEAVRIALERTPPELASDIVDKGIVISGGGALLKNLDVLIKEVTRLPVIIAENPLTAVVEGAGKALDEVSLLKEIATYF
;
A
#
# COMPACT_ATOMS: atom_id res chain seq x y z
N THR A 1 -2.25 -6.51 -18.32
CA THR A 1 -3.47 -7.21 -17.85
C THR A 1 -3.40 -7.45 -16.32
N ALA A 2 -2.34 -8.07 -15.77
CA ALA A 2 -2.25 -8.37 -14.33
C ALA A 2 -2.37 -7.13 -13.45
N GLU A 3 -1.75 -6.01 -13.81
CA GLU A 3 -1.86 -4.75 -13.09
C GLU A 3 -3.29 -4.19 -13.10
N ILE A 4 -3.96 -4.27 -14.24
CA ILE A 4 -5.37 -3.84 -14.36
C ILE A 4 -6.26 -4.68 -13.44
N ILE A 5 -6.06 -5.99 -13.40
CA ILE A 5 -6.80 -6.91 -12.52
C ILE A 5 -6.55 -6.53 -11.06
N LYS A 6 -5.29 -6.36 -10.67
CA LYS A 6 -4.92 -5.95 -9.31
C LYS A 6 -5.59 -4.63 -8.90
N ILE A 7 -5.57 -3.62 -9.79
CA ILE A 7 -6.18 -2.31 -9.50
C ILE A 7 -7.70 -2.42 -9.40
N SER A 8 -8.33 -3.25 -10.26
CA SER A 8 -9.78 -3.35 -10.33
C SER A 8 -10.40 -4.11 -9.14
N ILE A 9 -9.87 -5.30 -8.85
CA ILE A 9 -10.45 -6.24 -7.86
C ILE A 9 -9.46 -6.70 -6.79
N GLY A 10 -8.20 -6.23 -6.80
CA GLY A 10 -7.22 -6.59 -5.78
C GLY A 10 -7.52 -5.91 -4.45
N SER A 11 -7.42 -6.67 -3.36
CA SER A 11 -7.60 -6.19 -1.99
C SER A 11 -6.60 -6.88 -1.07
N ALA A 12 -5.96 -6.10 -0.17
CA ALA A 12 -4.98 -6.62 0.77
C ALA A 12 -5.62 -7.30 2.00
N TYR A 13 -6.87 -6.98 2.32
CA TYR A 13 -7.58 -7.48 3.49
C TYR A 13 -8.98 -7.99 3.11
N PRO A 14 -9.47 -9.07 3.73
CA PRO A 14 -10.81 -9.57 3.48
C PRO A 14 -11.88 -8.52 3.79
N ASN A 15 -12.74 -8.25 2.83
CA ASN A 15 -13.91 -7.41 3.00
C ASN A 15 -15.09 -8.08 2.29
N PRO A 16 -16.20 -8.37 2.97
CA PRO A 16 -17.36 -9.04 2.37
C PRO A 16 -17.85 -8.37 1.07
N GLU A 17 -17.80 -7.03 0.99
CA GLU A 17 -18.21 -6.28 -0.20
C GLU A 17 -17.24 -6.49 -1.38
N ASP A 18 -15.95 -6.65 -1.12
CA ASP A 18 -14.93 -6.87 -2.15
C ASP A 18 -14.83 -8.36 -2.55
N ASP A 19 -15.10 -9.28 -1.62
CA ASP A 19 -14.96 -10.72 -1.84
C ASP A 19 -15.95 -11.29 -2.86
N GLU A 20 -17.08 -10.61 -3.08
CA GLU A 20 -18.07 -10.94 -4.13
C GLU A 20 -17.65 -10.40 -5.51
N SER A 21 -16.59 -9.60 -5.60
CA SER A 21 -16.14 -9.00 -6.85
C SER A 21 -15.42 -10.03 -7.71
N SER A 22 -15.84 -10.16 -8.97
CA SER A 22 -15.13 -10.94 -9.99
C SER A 22 -14.90 -10.12 -11.25
N LEU A 23 -13.94 -10.55 -12.06
CA LEU A 23 -13.58 -9.93 -13.32
C LEU A 23 -13.40 -11.00 -14.40
N GLU A 24 -14.13 -10.83 -15.50
CA GLU A 24 -13.90 -11.65 -16.68
C GLU A 24 -12.68 -11.16 -17.46
N ILE A 25 -11.72 -12.05 -17.65
CA ILE A 25 -10.53 -11.79 -18.46
C ILE A 25 -10.51 -12.69 -19.71
N LYS A 26 -10.05 -12.11 -20.79
CA LYS A 26 -9.90 -12.82 -22.07
C LYS A 26 -8.41 -12.96 -22.39
N GLY A 27 -8.01 -14.14 -22.71
CA GLY A 27 -6.62 -14.46 -23.01
C GLY A 27 -6.51 -15.62 -23.98
N ARG A 28 -5.28 -16.03 -24.23
CA ARG A 28 -4.96 -17.22 -25.04
C ARG A 28 -4.45 -18.31 -24.14
N ASP A 29 -5.04 -19.47 -24.22
CA ASP A 29 -4.49 -20.66 -23.57
C ASP A 29 -3.12 -20.98 -24.18
N LEU A 30 -2.09 -21.02 -23.35
CA LEU A 30 -0.71 -21.26 -23.79
C LEU A 30 -0.47 -22.70 -24.24
N VAL A 31 -1.28 -23.65 -23.76
CA VAL A 31 -1.17 -25.07 -24.12
C VAL A 31 -1.98 -25.37 -25.37
N GLY A 32 -3.24 -24.95 -25.41
CA GLY A 32 -4.13 -25.22 -26.53
C GLY A 32 -4.05 -24.19 -27.67
N GLY A 33 -3.45 -23.04 -27.44
CA GLY A 33 -3.37 -21.95 -28.41
C GLY A 33 -4.71 -21.26 -28.74
N ILE A 34 -5.78 -21.62 -28.03
CA ILE A 34 -7.16 -21.20 -28.29
C ILE A 34 -7.52 -20.00 -27.41
N PRO A 35 -8.33 -19.05 -27.90
CA PRO A 35 -8.88 -18.00 -27.04
C PRO A 35 -9.69 -18.60 -25.90
N LYS A 36 -9.47 -18.11 -24.68
CA LYS A 36 -10.16 -18.56 -23.47
C LYS A 36 -10.58 -17.36 -22.63
N THR A 37 -11.77 -17.46 -22.08
CA THR A 37 -12.28 -16.53 -21.08
C THR A 37 -12.18 -17.17 -19.71
N LEU A 38 -11.70 -16.43 -18.73
CA LEU A 38 -11.62 -16.85 -17.33
C LEU A 38 -12.29 -15.80 -16.46
N GLU A 39 -13.04 -16.24 -15.48
CA GLU A 39 -13.52 -15.40 -14.39
C GLU A 39 -12.55 -15.55 -13.21
N ILE A 40 -12.09 -14.41 -12.68
CA ILE A 40 -11.16 -14.35 -11.54
C ILE A 40 -11.83 -13.55 -10.45
N SER A 41 -11.81 -14.10 -9.23
CA SER A 41 -12.37 -13.45 -8.04
C SER A 41 -11.35 -12.59 -7.30
N SER A 42 -11.83 -11.60 -6.54
CA SER A 42 -11.01 -10.79 -5.63
C SER A 42 -10.24 -11.64 -4.62
N LYS A 43 -10.84 -12.74 -4.15
CA LYS A 43 -10.21 -13.69 -3.25
C LYS A 43 -8.96 -14.35 -3.87
N GLU A 44 -9.05 -14.81 -5.12
CA GLU A 44 -7.91 -15.41 -5.83
C GLU A 44 -6.79 -14.38 -6.03
N ILE A 45 -7.13 -13.12 -6.33
CA ILE A 45 -6.12 -12.06 -6.45
C ILE A 45 -5.48 -11.77 -5.09
N ARG A 46 -6.25 -11.72 -3.99
CA ARG A 46 -5.71 -11.55 -2.64
C ARG A 46 -4.74 -12.65 -2.26
N GLU A 47 -5.06 -13.90 -2.57
CA GLU A 47 -4.15 -15.02 -2.34
C GLU A 47 -2.87 -14.88 -3.17
N ALA A 48 -2.98 -14.47 -4.43
CA ALA A 48 -1.82 -14.27 -5.32
C ALA A 48 -0.89 -13.12 -4.88
N ILE A 49 -1.41 -12.06 -4.29
CA ILE A 49 -0.62 -10.91 -3.81
C ILE A 49 -0.24 -11.01 -2.32
N ASN A 50 -0.60 -12.09 -1.64
CA ASN A 50 -0.40 -12.24 -0.20
C ASN A 50 1.08 -12.13 0.21
N GLU A 51 1.99 -12.76 -0.53
CA GLU A 51 3.42 -12.72 -0.23
C GLU A 51 3.99 -11.28 -0.26
N PRO A 52 3.85 -10.49 -1.34
CA PRO A 52 4.33 -9.11 -1.35
C PRO A 52 3.61 -8.20 -0.34
N VAL A 53 2.33 -8.43 -0.07
CA VAL A 53 1.59 -7.67 0.94
C VAL A 53 2.14 -7.96 2.34
N ASN A 54 2.41 -9.22 2.68
CA ASN A 54 3.02 -9.58 3.96
C ASN A 54 4.44 -9.00 4.10
N ALA A 55 5.21 -8.93 3.03
CA ALA A 55 6.53 -8.28 3.05
C ALA A 55 6.43 -6.78 3.39
N ILE A 56 5.40 -6.08 2.90
CA ILE A 56 5.13 -4.69 3.24
C ILE A 56 4.80 -4.56 4.73
N VAL A 57 3.90 -5.39 5.24
CA VAL A 57 3.50 -5.39 6.66
C VAL A 57 4.69 -5.66 7.57
N GLU A 58 5.54 -6.62 7.22
CA GLU A 58 6.75 -6.93 7.99
C GLU A 58 7.76 -5.77 7.96
N ALA A 59 7.92 -5.11 6.83
CA ALA A 59 8.77 -3.91 6.74
C ALA A 59 8.26 -2.78 7.64
N VAL A 60 6.96 -2.59 7.75
CA VAL A 60 6.35 -1.61 8.68
C VAL A 60 6.64 -2.00 10.14
N ARG A 61 6.49 -3.27 10.50
CA ARG A 61 6.81 -3.76 11.86
C ARG A 61 8.27 -3.50 12.22
N ILE A 62 9.19 -3.87 11.34
CA ILE A 62 10.63 -3.65 11.55
C ILE A 62 10.94 -2.16 11.70
N ALA A 63 10.29 -1.29 10.92
CA ALA A 63 10.47 0.15 11.05
C ALA A 63 10.00 0.67 12.42
N LEU A 64 8.85 0.18 12.91
CA LEU A 64 8.33 0.54 14.23
C LEU A 64 9.23 0.03 15.35
N GLU A 65 9.76 -1.20 15.25
CA GLU A 65 10.68 -1.78 16.23
C GLU A 65 12.00 -0.99 16.34
N ARG A 66 12.44 -0.39 15.23
CA ARG A 66 13.66 0.44 15.17
C ARG A 66 13.44 1.89 15.58
N THR A 67 12.19 2.29 15.75
CA THR A 67 11.83 3.67 16.12
C THR A 67 12.21 3.93 17.58
N PRO A 68 12.93 5.03 17.88
CA PRO A 68 13.24 5.41 19.25
C PRO A 68 11.98 5.60 20.10
N PRO A 69 12.03 5.26 21.41
CA PRO A 69 10.86 5.35 22.29
C PRO A 69 10.22 6.75 22.35
N GLU A 70 11.01 7.79 22.21
CA GLU A 70 10.56 9.19 22.21
C GLU A 70 9.63 9.49 21.03
N LEU A 71 9.90 8.90 19.87
CA LEU A 71 9.08 9.04 18.68
C LEU A 71 7.91 8.04 18.64
N ALA A 72 8.06 6.90 19.32
CA ALA A 72 7.01 5.89 19.38
C ALA A 72 5.72 6.42 20.01
N SER A 73 5.83 7.30 21.02
CA SER A 73 4.69 7.98 21.64
C SER A 73 3.92 8.83 20.63
N ASP A 74 4.63 9.59 19.79
CA ASP A 74 4.00 10.43 18.76
C ASP A 74 3.29 9.58 17.70
N ILE A 75 3.82 8.41 17.37
CA ILE A 75 3.21 7.51 16.39
C ILE A 75 1.89 6.93 16.91
N VAL A 76 1.76 6.68 18.20
CA VAL A 76 0.51 6.22 18.80
C VAL A 76 -0.61 7.24 18.58
N ASP A 77 -0.30 8.52 18.72
CA ASP A 77 -1.27 9.60 18.58
C ASP A 77 -1.52 10.02 17.13
N LYS A 78 -0.45 10.15 16.34
CA LYS A 78 -0.51 10.66 14.96
C LYS A 78 -0.74 9.57 13.92
N GLY A 79 -0.36 8.33 14.22
CA GLY A 79 -0.48 7.20 13.32
C GLY A 79 0.59 7.12 12.25
N ILE A 80 0.31 6.28 11.26
CA ILE A 80 1.17 5.99 10.10
C ILE A 80 0.53 6.60 8.86
N VAL A 81 1.29 7.35 8.07
CA VAL A 81 0.84 7.84 6.76
C VAL A 81 1.49 6.98 5.69
N ILE A 82 0.66 6.39 4.82
CA ILE A 82 1.13 5.62 3.66
C ILE A 82 0.94 6.43 2.38
N SER A 83 1.93 6.36 1.49
CA SER A 83 1.94 7.07 0.21
C SER A 83 2.55 6.20 -0.90
N GLY A 84 2.57 6.73 -2.13
CA GLY A 84 2.98 6.00 -3.31
C GLY A 84 1.85 5.17 -3.92
N GLY A 85 2.10 4.60 -5.10
CA GLY A 85 1.09 3.81 -5.82
C GLY A 85 0.63 2.56 -5.07
N GLY A 86 1.50 1.98 -4.24
CA GLY A 86 1.15 0.82 -3.39
C GLY A 86 0.09 1.14 -2.34
N ALA A 87 0.04 2.37 -1.84
CA ALA A 87 -0.96 2.82 -0.87
C ALA A 87 -2.41 2.80 -1.43
N LEU A 88 -2.55 2.76 -2.77
CA LEU A 88 -3.84 2.66 -3.44
C LEU A 88 -4.40 1.24 -3.51
N LEU A 89 -3.64 0.23 -3.08
CA LEU A 89 -4.17 -1.13 -2.97
C LEU A 89 -5.29 -1.15 -1.93
N LYS A 90 -6.47 -1.62 -2.34
CA LYS A 90 -7.64 -1.63 -1.47
C LYS A 90 -7.36 -2.35 -0.15
N ASN A 91 -7.81 -1.78 0.94
CA ASN A 91 -7.72 -2.32 2.30
C ASN A 91 -6.29 -2.59 2.81
N LEU A 92 -5.24 -2.02 2.20
CA LEU A 92 -3.88 -2.11 2.71
C LEU A 92 -3.73 -1.34 4.03
N ASP A 93 -4.35 -0.17 4.12
CA ASP A 93 -4.44 0.64 5.34
C ASP A 93 -5.15 -0.12 6.47
N VAL A 94 -6.24 -0.82 6.15
CA VAL A 94 -6.97 -1.66 7.10
C VAL A 94 -6.09 -2.80 7.63
N LEU A 95 -5.37 -3.48 6.74
CA LEU A 95 -4.46 -4.57 7.12
C LEU A 95 -3.34 -4.07 8.04
N ILE A 96 -2.67 -2.96 7.68
CA ILE A 96 -1.60 -2.38 8.49
C ILE A 96 -2.15 -1.95 9.86
N LYS A 97 -3.33 -1.31 9.90
CA LYS A 97 -4.01 -0.93 11.14
C LYS A 97 -4.31 -2.13 12.04
N GLU A 98 -4.82 -3.22 11.46
CA GLU A 98 -5.11 -4.45 12.22
C GLU A 98 -3.85 -5.08 12.82
N VAL A 99 -2.75 -5.10 12.07
CA VAL A 99 -1.49 -5.70 12.53
C VAL A 99 -0.75 -4.83 13.55
N THR A 100 -0.73 -3.51 13.32
CA THR A 100 0.04 -2.58 14.17
C THR A 100 -0.75 -2.01 15.34
N ARG A 101 -2.08 -2.04 15.28
CA ARG A 101 -3.01 -1.39 16.20
C ARG A 101 -2.84 0.13 16.26
N LEU A 102 -2.22 0.72 15.25
CA LEU A 102 -2.01 2.15 15.10
C LEU A 102 -2.98 2.74 14.07
N PRO A 103 -3.34 4.03 14.17
CA PRO A 103 -4.06 4.70 13.11
C PRO A 103 -3.25 4.69 11.81
N VAL A 104 -3.90 4.41 10.69
CA VAL A 104 -3.26 4.44 9.36
C VAL A 104 -4.05 5.34 8.44
N ILE A 105 -3.37 6.24 7.75
CA ILE A 105 -3.97 7.26 6.87
C ILE A 105 -3.29 7.15 5.50
N ILE A 106 -4.08 7.13 4.44
CA ILE A 106 -3.58 7.27 3.08
C ILE A 106 -3.37 8.77 2.80
N ALA A 107 -2.22 9.15 2.27
CA ALA A 107 -1.93 10.53 1.90
C ALA A 107 -2.99 11.05 0.90
N GLU A 108 -3.32 12.34 0.98
CA GLU A 108 -4.34 12.96 0.12
C GLU A 108 -4.06 12.76 -1.37
N ASN A 109 -2.78 12.91 -1.79
CA ASN A 109 -2.32 12.64 -3.14
C ASN A 109 -1.20 11.60 -3.11
N PRO A 110 -1.48 10.31 -2.92
CA PRO A 110 -0.45 9.32 -2.61
C PRO A 110 0.61 9.18 -3.71
N LEU A 111 0.26 9.40 -4.97
CA LEU A 111 1.19 9.33 -6.11
C LEU A 111 2.16 10.51 -6.18
N THR A 112 1.77 11.68 -5.69
CA THR A 112 2.54 12.94 -5.78
C THR A 112 3.03 13.45 -4.44
N ALA A 113 2.61 12.86 -3.33
CA ALA A 113 2.93 13.31 -1.98
C ALA A 113 4.44 13.54 -1.74
N VAL A 114 5.29 12.66 -2.27
CA VAL A 114 6.74 12.76 -2.12
C VAL A 114 7.29 13.97 -2.88
N VAL A 115 6.89 14.16 -4.14
CA VAL A 115 7.37 15.29 -4.95
C VAL A 115 6.80 16.62 -4.46
N GLU A 116 5.56 16.65 -4.00
CA GLU A 116 4.96 17.83 -3.39
C GLU A 116 5.66 18.20 -2.08
N GLY A 117 5.99 17.20 -1.25
CA GLY A 117 6.77 17.40 -0.03
C GLY A 117 8.18 17.91 -0.30
N ALA A 118 8.86 17.35 -1.31
CA ALA A 118 10.17 17.82 -1.75
C ALA A 118 10.11 19.27 -2.26
N GLY A 119 9.06 19.62 -3.02
CA GLY A 119 8.83 21.00 -3.47
C GLY A 119 8.66 21.97 -2.31
N LYS A 120 7.80 21.64 -1.35
CA LYS A 120 7.61 22.46 -0.13
C LYS A 120 8.91 22.61 0.68
N ALA A 121 9.71 21.54 0.78
CA ALA A 121 10.98 21.60 1.48
C ALA A 121 11.99 22.53 0.79
N LEU A 122 11.96 22.62 -0.54
CA LEU A 122 12.81 23.57 -1.29
C LEU A 122 12.42 25.05 -1.06
N ASP A 123 11.16 25.31 -0.75
CA ASP A 123 10.72 26.68 -0.38
C ASP A 123 11.23 27.06 1.03
N GLU A 124 11.58 26.09 1.88
CA GLU A 124 12.06 26.25 3.25
C GLU A 124 13.57 25.98 3.38
N VAL A 125 14.39 26.67 2.56
CA VAL A 125 15.86 26.45 2.49
C VAL A 125 16.55 26.61 3.84
N SER A 126 16.07 27.50 4.72
CA SER A 126 16.60 27.66 6.08
C SER A 126 16.44 26.39 6.92
N LEU A 127 15.27 25.79 6.89
CA LEU A 127 14.95 24.54 7.59
C LEU A 127 15.80 23.38 7.05
N LEU A 128 15.96 23.28 5.72
CA LEU A 128 16.83 22.27 5.10
C LEU A 128 18.28 22.36 5.57
N LYS A 129 18.81 23.57 5.75
CA LYS A 129 20.18 23.79 6.25
C LYS A 129 20.34 23.35 7.70
N GLU A 130 19.34 23.59 8.54
CA GLU A 130 19.34 23.10 9.92
C GLU A 130 19.33 21.57 9.97
N ILE A 131 18.45 20.91 9.24
CA ILE A 131 18.35 19.46 9.20
C ILE A 131 19.63 18.83 8.64
N ALA A 132 20.21 19.37 7.58
CA ALA A 132 21.44 18.87 6.97
C ALA A 132 22.67 18.93 7.91
N THR A 133 22.61 19.72 8.97
CA THR A 133 23.69 19.80 9.97
C THR A 133 23.66 18.61 10.94
N TYR A 134 22.58 17.85 10.99
CA TYR A 134 22.40 16.68 11.88
C TYR A 134 22.67 15.34 11.18
N PHE A 135 22.94 15.33 9.89
CA PHE A 135 23.31 14.16 9.08
C PHE A 135 24.69 14.33 8.48
#